data_fd3fd7348f485e20fc1c8061da1db923
#
_entry.id   fd3fd7348f485e20fc1c8061da1db923
#
_cell.length_a   1.000
_cell.length_b   1.000
_cell.length_c   1.000
_cell.angle_alpha   90.00
_cell.angle_beta   90.00
_cell.angle_gamma   90.00
#
_symmetry.space_group_name_H-M   'P 1'
#
loop_
_entity.id
_entity.type
_entity.pdbx_description
1 polymer ?
#
loop_
_entity_poly.entity_id
_entity_poly.type
_entity_poly.pdbx_seq_one_letter_code
_entity_poly.pdbx_strand_id
1 'polypeptide(L)'
;IPLPDAIEILDQVNDKEALVCNDKNQKAQIYAPEINFYLKNSQDEILEQSKNVLTLYEARASVYDLGLDLEQSKEVQNRLILVDSDTQTVEFLKEHGFKVIALSSVEILAVFGSVGELCAVVKNQGEEVEIDFDFLLFKAEDLSVVRKDFTRQSGCYNLLNFENLEVLLEFLQSKSPKYHYKTYISYNASVCQYHERRSEHCAKCAEICPTVAILKDDENKH
;
A
#
# COMPACT_ATOMS: atom_id res chain seq x y z
N ILE A 1 3.94 -13.52 41.82
CA ILE A 1 4.92 -12.77 41.02
C ILE A 1 4.20 -11.53 40.48
N PRO A 2 4.69 -10.31 40.72
CA PRO A 2 4.07 -9.12 40.16
C PRO A 2 4.26 -9.14 38.65
N LEU A 3 3.16 -9.22 37.91
CA LEU A 3 3.17 -9.01 36.46
C LEU A 3 3.36 -7.52 36.16
N PRO A 4 4.00 -7.17 35.03
CA PRO A 4 3.93 -5.81 34.52
C PRO A 4 2.49 -5.34 34.34
N ASP A 5 2.22 -4.05 34.56
CA ASP A 5 0.86 -3.47 34.48
C ASP A 5 0.17 -3.71 33.13
N ALA A 6 0.96 -3.97 32.08
CA ALA A 6 0.47 -4.25 30.73
C ALA A 6 0.11 -5.73 30.47
N ILE A 7 0.30 -6.61 31.45
CA ILE A 7 0.02 -8.06 31.30
C ILE A 7 -0.96 -8.50 32.39
N GLU A 8 -2.07 -9.04 31.96
CA GLU A 8 -3.07 -9.67 32.82
C GLU A 8 -3.29 -11.12 32.39
N ILE A 9 -3.48 -12.00 33.37
CA ILE A 9 -3.87 -13.40 33.12
C ILE A 9 -5.38 -13.48 33.26
N LEU A 10 -6.03 -13.86 32.16
CA LEU A 10 -7.47 -14.00 32.11
C LEU A 10 -7.87 -15.46 32.27
N ASP A 11 -8.79 -15.73 33.20
CA ASP A 11 -9.43 -17.05 33.37
C ASP A 11 -10.46 -17.32 32.25
N GLN A 12 -11.03 -16.26 31.70
CA GLN A 12 -11.98 -16.31 30.58
C GLN A 12 -11.75 -15.14 29.60
N VAL A 13 -11.86 -15.45 28.33
CA VAL A 13 -11.78 -14.43 27.28
C VAL A 13 -13.04 -13.58 27.28
N ASN A 14 -12.88 -12.26 27.36
CA ASN A 14 -13.97 -11.32 27.15
C ASN A 14 -13.79 -10.56 25.83
N ASP A 15 -14.89 -10.08 25.24
CA ASP A 15 -14.89 -9.45 23.93
C ASP A 15 -14.29 -8.02 23.93
N LYS A 16 -13.88 -7.52 25.08
CA LYS A 16 -13.40 -6.13 25.23
C LYS A 16 -11.89 -6.01 25.39
N GLU A 17 -11.20 -7.11 25.59
CA GLU A 17 -9.77 -7.12 25.89
C GLU A 17 -8.96 -7.76 24.77
N ALA A 18 -7.77 -7.22 24.54
CA ALA A 18 -6.83 -7.80 23.59
C ALA A 18 -6.24 -9.09 24.19
N LEU A 19 -6.38 -10.21 23.49
CA LEU A 19 -5.79 -11.48 23.86
C LEU A 19 -4.51 -11.71 23.07
N VAL A 20 -3.42 -11.94 23.77
CA VAL A 20 -2.12 -12.32 23.19
C VAL A 20 -1.92 -13.82 23.39
N CYS A 21 -1.61 -14.55 22.33
CA CYS A 21 -1.46 -15.98 22.35
C CYS A 21 -0.25 -16.43 21.52
N ASN A 22 0.39 -17.51 21.96
CA ASN A 22 1.49 -18.17 21.21
C ASN A 22 1.02 -19.33 20.32
N ASP A 23 -0.26 -19.67 20.35
CA ASP A 23 -0.85 -20.72 19.53
C ASP A 23 -1.72 -20.11 18.42
N LYS A 24 -1.33 -20.33 17.16
CA LYS A 24 -2.07 -19.87 15.97
C LYS A 24 -3.48 -20.44 15.85
N ASN A 25 -3.76 -21.56 16.50
CA ASN A 25 -5.08 -22.22 16.43
C ASN A 25 -6.06 -21.64 17.44
N GLN A 26 -5.59 -20.85 18.41
CA GLN A 26 -6.46 -20.18 19.37
C GLN A 26 -6.99 -18.87 18.78
N LYS A 27 -8.21 -18.51 19.22
CA LYS A 27 -8.82 -17.23 18.88
C LYS A 27 -8.17 -16.12 19.71
N ALA A 28 -7.04 -15.61 19.25
CA ALA A 28 -6.38 -14.47 19.83
C ALA A 28 -6.40 -13.29 18.84
N GLN A 29 -6.46 -12.09 19.34
CA GLN A 29 -6.33 -10.88 18.52
C GLN A 29 -4.88 -10.68 18.05
N ILE A 30 -3.93 -11.06 18.90
CA ILE A 30 -2.50 -10.90 18.63
C ILE A 30 -1.79 -12.24 18.86
N TYR A 31 -1.05 -12.67 17.86
CA TYR A 31 -0.15 -13.81 17.96
C TYR A 31 1.24 -13.34 18.37
N ALA A 32 1.76 -13.86 19.49
CA ALA A 32 3.03 -13.46 20.06
C ALA A 32 4.07 -14.61 20.01
N PRO A 33 4.78 -14.78 18.90
CA PRO A 33 5.80 -15.82 18.75
C PRO A 33 6.99 -15.64 19.72
N GLU A 34 7.15 -14.48 20.32
CA GLU A 34 8.12 -14.18 21.38
C GLU A 34 7.98 -15.12 22.57
N ILE A 35 6.77 -15.50 22.91
CA ILE A 35 6.49 -16.46 23.98
C ILE A 35 7.12 -17.81 23.67
N ASN A 36 6.94 -18.31 22.45
CA ASN A 36 7.56 -19.56 22.01
C ASN A 36 9.09 -19.46 21.94
N PHE A 37 9.61 -18.35 21.45
CA PHE A 37 11.05 -18.09 21.41
C PHE A 37 11.65 -18.12 22.82
N TYR A 38 10.99 -17.45 23.77
CA TYR A 38 11.44 -17.38 25.15
C TYR A 38 11.42 -18.76 25.82
N LEU A 39 10.30 -19.47 25.77
CA LEU A 39 10.16 -20.82 26.33
C LEU A 39 11.19 -21.82 25.78
N LYS A 40 11.60 -21.63 24.52
CA LYS A 40 12.57 -22.52 23.86
C LYS A 40 14.00 -22.25 24.27
N ASN A 41 14.31 -21.02 24.67
CA ASN A 41 15.68 -20.55 24.92
C ASN A 41 15.95 -20.18 26.39
N SER A 42 14.94 -20.23 27.26
CA SER A 42 15.05 -19.96 28.68
C SER A 42 14.67 -21.22 29.50
N GLN A 43 15.31 -21.38 30.65
CA GLN A 43 14.94 -22.40 31.63
C GLN A 43 13.96 -21.88 32.67
N ASP A 44 13.73 -20.58 32.70
CA ASP A 44 12.86 -19.92 33.66
C ASP A 44 11.39 -20.02 33.23
N GLU A 45 10.48 -20.01 34.20
CA GLU A 45 9.07 -19.96 33.93
C GLU A 45 8.66 -18.63 33.28
N ILE A 46 7.76 -18.69 32.31
CA ILE A 46 7.37 -17.51 31.53
C ILE A 46 6.77 -16.39 32.38
N LEU A 47 6.05 -16.73 33.45
CA LEU A 47 5.46 -15.74 34.36
C LEU A 47 6.52 -14.98 35.17
N GLU A 48 7.65 -15.65 35.51
CA GLU A 48 8.77 -15.00 36.19
C GLU A 48 9.50 -14.03 35.28
N GLN A 49 9.46 -14.30 34.00
CA GLN A 49 10.15 -13.52 32.97
C GLN A 49 9.19 -12.67 32.09
N SER A 50 7.98 -12.43 32.58
CA SER A 50 6.93 -11.71 31.85
C SER A 50 7.39 -10.34 31.32
N LYS A 51 8.25 -9.63 32.09
CA LYS A 51 8.83 -8.36 31.67
C LYS A 51 9.73 -8.51 30.43
N ASN A 52 10.54 -9.59 30.37
CA ASN A 52 11.41 -9.85 29.23
C ASN A 52 10.60 -10.22 27.99
N VAL A 53 9.53 -11.00 28.16
CA VAL A 53 8.59 -11.36 27.09
C VAL A 53 7.89 -10.11 26.57
N LEU A 54 7.42 -9.21 27.43
CA LEU A 54 6.83 -7.94 27.05
C LEU A 54 7.83 -7.08 26.28
N THR A 55 9.07 -6.95 26.75
CA THR A 55 10.12 -6.20 26.04
C THR A 55 10.38 -6.74 24.62
N LEU A 56 10.44 -8.08 24.48
CA LEU A 56 10.59 -8.71 23.16
C LEU A 56 9.38 -8.44 22.25
N TYR A 57 8.17 -8.53 22.81
CA TYR A 57 6.94 -8.21 22.08
C TYR A 57 6.94 -6.74 21.62
N GLU A 58 7.20 -5.80 22.51
CA GLU A 58 7.26 -4.36 22.18
C GLU A 58 8.33 -4.05 21.12
N ALA A 59 9.51 -4.67 21.23
CA ALA A 59 10.57 -4.53 20.25
C ALA A 59 10.13 -5.04 18.87
N ARG A 60 9.48 -6.21 18.81
CA ARG A 60 8.93 -6.73 17.56
C ARG A 60 7.80 -5.86 17.03
N ALA A 61 6.87 -5.49 17.87
CA ALA A 61 5.74 -4.64 17.49
C ALA A 61 6.19 -3.29 16.93
N SER A 62 7.23 -2.68 17.52
CA SER A 62 7.78 -1.43 17.01
C SER A 62 8.47 -1.54 15.66
N VAL A 63 8.92 -2.75 15.27
CA VAL A 63 9.64 -2.98 14.01
C VAL A 63 8.75 -3.59 12.94
N TYR A 64 7.84 -4.48 13.31
CA TYR A 64 7.09 -5.31 12.37
C TYR A 64 5.58 -5.10 12.40
N ASP A 65 5.01 -4.72 13.54
CA ASP A 65 3.58 -4.46 13.68
C ASP A 65 3.31 -2.97 13.53
N LEU A 66 3.57 -2.45 12.35
CA LEU A 66 3.32 -1.04 12.00
C LEU A 66 1.83 -0.67 12.01
N GLY A 67 0.97 -1.56 12.40
CA GLY A 67 -0.40 -1.53 12.03
C GLY A 67 -1.43 -1.45 13.13
N LEU A 68 -1.21 -0.70 14.18
CA LEU A 68 -2.33 -0.37 15.08
C LEU A 68 -3.27 0.66 14.45
N ASP A 69 -2.79 1.50 13.53
CA ASP A 69 -3.61 2.38 12.73
C ASP A 69 -3.54 1.97 11.25
N LEU A 70 -4.31 0.95 10.89
CA LEU A 70 -4.41 0.46 9.51
C LEU A 70 -5.14 1.46 8.60
N GLU A 71 -5.96 2.33 9.18
CA GLU A 71 -6.71 3.32 8.43
C GLU A 71 -5.87 4.56 8.18
N GLN A 72 -5.60 4.81 6.93
CA GLN A 72 -4.86 5.97 6.46
C GLN A 72 -5.74 6.81 5.54
N SER A 73 -5.36 8.04 5.32
CA SER A 73 -6.04 8.90 4.35
C SER A 73 -5.05 9.80 3.62
N LYS A 74 -5.37 10.07 2.36
CA LYS A 74 -4.63 11.00 1.51
C LYS A 74 -5.55 12.08 0.99
N GLU A 75 -5.04 13.29 0.82
CA GLU A 75 -5.76 14.36 0.15
C GLU A 75 -5.76 14.15 -1.36
N VAL A 76 -6.91 14.42 -1.97
CA VAL A 76 -7.12 14.32 -3.42
C VAL A 76 -7.51 15.70 -3.95
N GLN A 77 -6.69 16.23 -4.86
CA GLN A 77 -6.84 17.59 -5.39
C GLN A 77 -7.51 17.65 -6.78
N ASN A 78 -8.10 16.54 -7.23
CA ASN A 78 -8.75 16.40 -8.53
C ASN A 78 -7.82 16.68 -9.72
N ARG A 79 -6.52 16.36 -9.60
CA ARG A 79 -5.55 16.39 -10.71
C ARG A 79 -5.65 15.08 -11.48
N LEU A 80 -5.83 15.14 -12.77
CA LEU A 80 -6.10 13.97 -13.59
C LEU A 80 -5.29 13.96 -14.87
N ILE A 81 -4.62 12.85 -15.16
CA ILE A 81 -4.05 12.56 -16.48
C ILE A 81 -5.03 11.72 -17.27
N LEU A 82 -5.32 12.16 -18.51
CA LEU A 82 -6.16 11.47 -19.46
C LEU A 82 -5.35 11.05 -20.67
N VAL A 83 -5.25 9.73 -20.89
CA VAL A 83 -4.36 9.13 -21.88
C VAL A 83 -5.15 8.79 -23.16
N ASP A 84 -4.62 9.25 -24.32
CA ASP A 84 -5.15 8.93 -25.67
C ASP A 84 -6.67 9.09 -25.79
N SER A 85 -7.25 10.13 -25.20
CA SER A 85 -8.69 10.32 -25.13
C SER A 85 -9.20 11.44 -26.03
N ASP A 86 -10.52 11.43 -26.21
CA ASP A 86 -11.24 12.44 -26.99
C ASP A 86 -11.43 13.76 -26.22
N THR A 87 -11.65 14.84 -26.98
CA THR A 87 -11.86 16.18 -26.46
C THR A 87 -13.11 16.28 -25.58
N GLN A 88 -14.17 15.52 -25.88
CA GLN A 88 -15.42 15.55 -25.14
C GLN A 88 -15.24 15.09 -23.69
N THR A 89 -14.50 14.00 -23.49
CA THR A 89 -14.17 13.48 -22.14
C THR A 89 -13.33 14.50 -21.36
N VAL A 90 -12.36 15.16 -22.03
CA VAL A 90 -11.54 16.22 -21.42
C VAL A 90 -12.40 17.40 -20.94
N GLU A 91 -13.30 17.89 -21.81
CA GLU A 91 -14.15 19.03 -21.49
C GLU A 91 -15.13 18.68 -20.36
N PHE A 92 -15.80 17.53 -20.44
CA PHE A 92 -16.69 17.05 -19.39
C PHE A 92 -16.03 17.04 -18.00
N LEU A 93 -14.84 16.46 -17.88
CA LEU A 93 -14.14 16.39 -16.59
C LEU A 93 -13.70 17.77 -16.10
N LYS A 94 -13.28 18.67 -16.99
CA LYS A 94 -12.93 20.05 -16.63
C LYS A 94 -14.12 20.84 -16.11
N GLU A 95 -15.28 20.70 -16.74
CA GLU A 95 -16.55 21.34 -16.30
C GLU A 95 -16.94 20.88 -14.89
N HIS A 96 -16.59 19.65 -14.50
CA HIS A 96 -16.86 19.10 -13.18
C HIS A 96 -15.72 19.28 -12.17
N GLY A 97 -14.80 20.21 -12.44
CA GLY A 97 -13.79 20.66 -11.47
C GLY A 97 -12.51 19.86 -11.41
N PHE A 98 -12.25 18.98 -12.41
CA PHE A 98 -10.95 18.28 -12.52
C PHE A 98 -9.92 19.13 -13.29
N LYS A 99 -8.68 19.10 -12.81
CA LYS A 99 -7.52 19.67 -13.51
C LYS A 99 -6.96 18.60 -14.44
N VAL A 100 -7.43 18.61 -15.70
CA VAL A 100 -7.10 17.55 -16.68
C VAL A 100 -5.91 17.91 -17.51
N ILE A 101 -4.93 17.01 -17.54
CA ILE A 101 -3.79 17.00 -18.48
C ILE A 101 -4.03 15.87 -19.46
N ALA A 102 -4.20 16.18 -20.75
CA ALA A 102 -4.31 15.18 -21.80
C ALA A 102 -2.91 14.86 -22.35
N LEU A 103 -2.53 13.60 -22.34
CA LEU A 103 -1.24 13.10 -22.82
C LEU A 103 -1.45 11.92 -23.76
N SER A 104 -0.51 11.74 -24.67
CA SER A 104 -0.40 10.49 -25.42
C SER A 104 0.34 9.44 -24.60
N SER A 105 -0.04 8.17 -24.76
CA SER A 105 0.64 7.05 -24.12
C SER A 105 2.13 6.96 -24.41
N VAL A 106 2.55 7.45 -25.59
CA VAL A 106 3.98 7.50 -26.00
C VAL A 106 4.79 8.57 -25.28
N GLU A 107 4.15 9.58 -24.70
CA GLU A 107 4.80 10.62 -23.92
C GLU A 107 5.09 10.20 -22.49
N ILE A 108 4.36 9.20 -21.98
CA ILE A 108 4.49 8.71 -20.62
C ILE A 108 5.58 7.64 -20.57
N LEU A 109 6.63 7.87 -19.82
CA LEU A 109 7.73 6.92 -19.66
C LEU A 109 7.47 5.94 -18.50
N ALA A 110 6.98 6.44 -17.37
CA ALA A 110 6.64 5.64 -16.19
C ALA A 110 5.50 6.26 -15.40
N VAL A 111 4.74 5.41 -14.66
CA VAL A 111 3.75 5.83 -13.68
C VAL A 111 3.97 5.03 -12.40
N PHE A 112 4.00 5.71 -11.27
CA PHE A 112 4.15 5.10 -9.95
C PHE A 112 3.36 5.85 -8.89
N GLY A 113 3.18 5.23 -7.71
CA GLY A 113 2.40 5.79 -6.63
C GLY A 113 1.01 5.18 -6.49
N SER A 114 0.09 5.93 -5.92
CA SER A 114 -1.31 5.52 -5.69
C SER A 114 -2.23 6.73 -5.64
N VAL A 115 -3.55 6.51 -5.59
CA VAL A 115 -4.57 7.58 -5.49
C VAL A 115 -4.11 8.71 -4.58
N GLY A 116 -4.12 9.95 -5.07
CA GLY A 116 -3.73 11.16 -4.34
C GLY A 116 -2.23 11.46 -4.32
N GLU A 117 -1.39 10.50 -4.73
CA GLU A 117 0.08 10.64 -4.79
C GLU A 117 0.65 9.85 -5.97
N LEU A 118 0.01 9.95 -7.11
CA LEU A 118 0.54 9.39 -8.35
C LEU A 118 1.55 10.37 -8.95
N CYS A 119 2.61 9.83 -9.56
CA CYS A 119 3.58 10.57 -10.33
C CYS A 119 3.78 9.91 -11.70
N ALA A 120 3.82 10.70 -12.74
CA ALA A 120 4.18 10.27 -14.07
C ALA A 120 5.49 10.93 -14.52
N VAL A 121 6.40 10.12 -15.02
CA VAL A 121 7.56 10.63 -15.77
C VAL A 121 7.13 10.75 -17.24
N VAL A 122 7.17 11.96 -17.76
CA VAL A 122 6.76 12.25 -19.14
C VAL A 122 7.89 12.85 -19.94
N LYS A 123 7.91 12.54 -21.22
CA LYS A 123 8.88 13.12 -22.15
C LYS A 123 8.30 14.40 -22.75
N ASN A 124 8.88 15.55 -22.42
CA ASN A 124 8.50 16.85 -22.95
C ASN A 124 9.67 17.50 -23.68
N GLN A 125 9.57 17.70 -24.99
CA GLN A 125 10.60 18.33 -25.84
C GLN A 125 12.00 17.70 -25.71
N GLY A 126 12.06 16.41 -25.37
CA GLY A 126 13.32 15.67 -25.22
C GLY A 126 13.86 15.62 -23.79
N GLU A 127 13.25 16.32 -22.85
CA GLU A 127 13.54 16.25 -21.42
C GLU A 127 12.51 15.39 -20.69
N GLU A 128 12.93 14.75 -19.61
CA GLU A 128 12.06 14.00 -18.71
C GLU A 128 11.56 14.93 -17.62
N VAL A 129 10.24 14.98 -17.44
CA VAL A 129 9.58 15.82 -16.45
C VAL A 129 8.66 14.94 -15.58
N GLU A 130 8.70 15.15 -14.28
CA GLU A 130 7.79 14.52 -13.35
C GLU A 130 6.52 15.35 -13.16
N ILE A 131 5.35 14.70 -13.20
CA ILE A 131 4.05 15.33 -13.03
C ILE A 131 3.31 14.59 -11.91
N ASP A 132 2.97 15.32 -10.83
CA ASP A 132 2.14 14.80 -9.74
C ASP A 132 0.67 14.93 -10.08
N PHE A 133 -0.08 13.86 -9.84
CA PHE A 133 -1.51 13.79 -10.10
C PHE A 133 -2.22 12.82 -9.15
N ASP A 134 -3.56 12.78 -9.20
CA ASP A 134 -4.36 11.96 -8.30
C ASP A 134 -4.99 10.76 -8.99
N PHE A 135 -5.32 10.90 -10.29
CA PHE A 135 -5.96 9.87 -11.11
C PHE A 135 -5.37 9.82 -12.52
N LEU A 136 -5.26 8.62 -13.07
CA LEU A 136 -4.98 8.39 -14.49
C LEU A 136 -6.12 7.61 -15.12
N LEU A 137 -6.64 8.11 -16.22
CA LEU A 137 -7.64 7.43 -17.02
C LEU A 137 -7.08 7.06 -18.39
N PHE A 138 -7.30 5.82 -18.78
CA PHE A 138 -6.91 5.31 -20.09
C PHE A 138 -8.07 4.53 -20.71
N LYS A 139 -8.02 4.24 -22.00
CA LYS A 139 -9.03 3.46 -22.72
C LYS A 139 -8.37 2.28 -23.42
N ALA A 140 -8.70 1.06 -23.00
CA ALA A 140 -8.18 -0.16 -23.62
C ALA A 140 -9.20 -1.30 -23.55
N GLU A 141 -9.44 -1.96 -24.69
CA GLU A 141 -10.26 -3.17 -24.77
C GLU A 141 -9.48 -4.39 -24.31
N ASP A 142 -8.21 -4.49 -24.68
CA ASP A 142 -7.33 -5.57 -24.28
C ASP A 142 -6.28 -5.07 -23.28
N LEU A 143 -6.44 -5.47 -22.02
CA LEU A 143 -5.50 -5.10 -20.95
C LEU A 143 -4.13 -5.79 -21.08
N SER A 144 -3.99 -6.83 -21.92
CA SER A 144 -2.71 -7.51 -22.10
C SER A 144 -1.67 -6.67 -22.85
N VAL A 145 -2.15 -5.71 -23.66
CA VAL A 145 -1.32 -4.77 -24.42
C VAL A 145 -1.09 -3.45 -23.70
N VAL A 146 -1.81 -3.22 -22.58
CA VAL A 146 -1.65 -2.01 -21.78
C VAL A 146 -0.40 -2.12 -20.93
N ARG A 147 0.25 -0.99 -20.75
CA ARG A 147 1.40 -0.89 -19.85
C ARG A 147 1.07 -1.40 -18.45
N LYS A 148 1.98 -2.19 -17.90
CA LYS A 148 1.78 -2.81 -16.57
C LYS A 148 1.66 -1.79 -15.45
N ASP A 149 2.34 -0.65 -15.55
CA ASP A 149 2.24 0.45 -14.60
C ASP A 149 0.83 1.07 -14.58
N PHE A 150 0.10 1.13 -15.72
CA PHE A 150 -1.29 1.59 -15.74
C PHE A 150 -2.26 0.61 -15.08
N THR A 151 -2.01 -0.68 -15.22
CA THR A 151 -2.93 -1.71 -14.70
C THR A 151 -2.69 -2.09 -13.25
N ARG A 152 -1.54 -1.73 -12.68
CA ARG A 152 -1.13 -2.11 -11.33
C ARG A 152 -1.30 -1.01 -10.30
N GLN A 153 -1.20 0.27 -10.73
CA GLN A 153 -1.27 1.38 -9.79
C GLN A 153 -2.71 1.67 -9.36
N SER A 154 -2.93 1.80 -8.06
CA SER A 154 -4.19 2.31 -7.53
C SER A 154 -4.34 3.78 -7.93
N GLY A 155 -5.43 4.12 -8.58
CA GLY A 155 -5.67 5.46 -9.15
C GLY A 155 -5.61 5.50 -10.66
N CYS A 156 -5.18 4.40 -11.30
CA CYS A 156 -5.24 4.24 -12.76
C CYS A 156 -6.46 3.40 -13.14
N TYR A 157 -7.34 3.94 -13.97
CA TYR A 157 -8.62 3.30 -14.30
C TYR A 157 -8.85 3.25 -15.81
N ASN A 158 -9.40 2.13 -16.27
CA ASN A 158 -9.86 2.00 -17.65
C ASN A 158 -11.25 2.61 -17.81
N LEU A 159 -11.39 3.56 -18.73
CA LEU A 159 -12.67 4.20 -19.04
C LEU A 159 -13.77 3.22 -19.45
N LEU A 160 -13.39 2.10 -20.07
CA LEU A 160 -14.35 1.07 -20.48
C LEU A 160 -14.98 0.29 -19.31
N ASN A 161 -14.48 0.46 -18.10
CA ASN A 161 -15.06 -0.14 -16.90
C ASN A 161 -16.28 0.64 -16.38
N PHE A 162 -16.59 1.79 -16.99
CA PHE A 162 -17.70 2.66 -16.61
C PHE A 162 -18.74 2.72 -17.73
N GLU A 163 -20.01 2.63 -17.38
CA GLU A 163 -21.11 2.64 -18.35
C GLU A 163 -21.21 3.98 -19.10
N ASN A 164 -20.92 5.07 -18.41
CA ASN A 164 -20.94 6.43 -18.94
C ASN A 164 -20.05 7.37 -18.10
N LEU A 165 -19.94 8.63 -18.52
CA LEU A 165 -19.10 9.63 -17.86
C LEU A 165 -19.66 10.08 -16.51
N GLU A 166 -20.97 10.02 -16.30
CA GLU A 166 -21.63 10.36 -15.03
C GLU A 166 -21.24 9.34 -13.95
N VAL A 167 -21.28 8.04 -14.25
CA VAL A 167 -20.85 6.97 -13.34
C VAL A 167 -19.36 7.09 -13.02
N LEU A 168 -18.54 7.42 -14.01
CA LEU A 168 -17.12 7.72 -13.79
C LEU A 168 -16.95 8.91 -12.84
N LEU A 169 -17.70 9.98 -13.06
CA LEU A 169 -17.65 11.19 -12.24
C LEU A 169 -17.99 10.90 -10.78
N GLU A 170 -19.11 10.21 -10.53
CA GLU A 170 -19.50 9.80 -9.18
C GLU A 170 -18.42 8.95 -8.50
N PHE A 171 -17.82 8.02 -9.24
CA PHE A 171 -16.73 7.20 -8.75
C PHE A 171 -15.50 8.02 -8.34
N LEU A 172 -15.05 8.96 -9.18
CA LEU A 172 -13.89 9.81 -8.88
C LEU A 172 -14.20 10.76 -7.71
N GLN A 173 -15.40 11.33 -7.67
CA GLN A 173 -15.86 12.21 -6.58
C GLN A 173 -15.96 11.46 -5.24
N SER A 174 -16.30 10.18 -5.24
CA SER A 174 -16.32 9.36 -4.02
C SER A 174 -14.95 9.23 -3.34
N LYS A 175 -13.87 9.52 -4.06
CA LYS A 175 -12.48 9.49 -3.56
C LYS A 175 -11.93 10.89 -3.22
N SER A 176 -12.69 11.93 -3.48
CA SER A 176 -12.31 13.33 -3.24
C SER A 176 -13.21 13.94 -2.15
N PRO A 177 -12.73 14.89 -1.33
CA PRO A 177 -11.37 15.44 -1.30
C PRO A 177 -10.38 14.59 -0.50
N LYS A 178 -10.84 13.49 0.08
CA LYS A 178 -10.02 12.64 0.96
C LYS A 178 -10.27 11.17 0.66
N TYR A 179 -9.22 10.49 0.26
CA TYR A 179 -9.26 9.07 0.00
C TYR A 179 -8.82 8.29 1.25
N HIS A 180 -9.69 7.40 1.73
CA HIS A 180 -9.41 6.51 2.85
C HIS A 180 -8.99 5.14 2.34
N TYR A 181 -7.93 4.59 2.92
CA TYR A 181 -7.42 3.28 2.57
C TYR A 181 -6.86 2.57 3.80
N LYS A 182 -6.68 1.26 3.68
CA LYS A 182 -6.06 0.45 4.72
C LYS A 182 -4.65 0.05 4.30
N THR A 183 -3.69 0.28 5.17
CA THR A 183 -2.31 -0.15 4.96
C THR A 183 -2.12 -1.55 5.52
N TYR A 184 -1.86 -2.51 4.65
CA TYR A 184 -1.53 -3.89 5.04
C TYR A 184 -0.05 -4.21 4.89
N ILE A 185 0.66 -3.43 4.11
CA ILE A 185 2.09 -3.57 3.85
C ILE A 185 2.71 -2.18 3.88
N SER A 186 3.83 -2.03 4.59
CA SER A 186 4.65 -0.84 4.49
C SER A 186 5.98 -1.17 3.81
N TYR A 187 6.46 -0.27 2.98
CA TYR A 187 7.73 -0.37 2.30
C TYR A 187 8.64 0.79 2.72
N ASN A 188 9.81 0.43 3.24
CA ASN A 188 10.82 1.41 3.59
C ASN A 188 11.96 1.37 2.58
N ALA A 189 11.94 2.29 1.63
CA ALA A 189 12.92 2.41 0.57
C ALA A 189 14.35 2.62 1.10
N SER A 190 14.51 3.33 2.24
CA SER A 190 15.84 3.65 2.78
C SER A 190 16.62 2.43 3.26
N VAL A 191 15.92 1.34 3.62
CA VAL A 191 16.54 0.08 4.07
C VAL A 191 16.47 -1.01 3.01
N CYS A 192 15.74 -0.81 1.92
CA CYS A 192 15.66 -1.76 0.84
C CYS A 192 16.99 -1.88 0.09
N GLN A 193 17.50 -3.10 -0.05
CA GLN A 193 18.75 -3.34 -0.76
C GLN A 193 18.59 -3.35 -2.28
N TYR A 194 17.36 -3.39 -2.77
CA TYR A 194 17.04 -3.41 -4.19
C TYR A 194 16.70 -2.02 -4.75
N HIS A 195 16.20 -1.11 -3.90
CA HIS A 195 15.73 0.21 -4.32
C HIS A 195 16.86 1.11 -4.86
N GLU A 196 16.60 1.82 -5.93
CA GLU A 196 17.46 2.84 -6.61
C GLU A 196 18.89 2.42 -6.98
N ARG A 197 19.75 2.29 -6.01
CA ARG A 197 21.21 2.21 -6.20
C ARG A 197 21.81 0.86 -5.89
N ARG A 198 21.01 -0.04 -5.33
CA ARG A 198 21.54 -1.27 -4.81
C ARG A 198 21.30 -2.39 -5.79
N SER A 199 22.32 -3.18 -5.91
CA SER A 199 22.47 -4.17 -6.94
C SER A 199 21.33 -5.19 -6.97
N GLU A 200 21.27 -5.88 -8.06
CA GLU A 200 20.39 -6.95 -8.47
C GLU A 200 20.30 -8.15 -7.49
N HIS A 201 20.93 -8.07 -6.32
CA HIS A 201 21.17 -9.22 -5.45
C HIS A 201 20.13 -9.45 -4.36
N CYS A 202 19.16 -8.57 -4.16
CA CYS A 202 18.11 -8.79 -3.18
C CYS A 202 16.73 -8.88 -3.85
N ALA A 203 16.07 -10.00 -3.68
CA ALA A 203 14.67 -10.21 -4.06
C ALA A 203 13.96 -11.13 -3.07
N LYS A 204 14.48 -11.28 -1.86
CA LYS A 204 13.96 -12.22 -0.86
C LYS A 204 12.49 -12.02 -0.53
N CYS A 205 12.00 -10.78 -0.53
CA CYS A 205 10.58 -10.50 -0.32
C CYS A 205 9.72 -11.05 -1.47
N ALA A 206 10.19 -10.96 -2.73
CA ALA A 206 9.51 -11.52 -3.89
C ALA A 206 9.58 -13.05 -3.91
N GLU A 207 10.73 -13.61 -3.57
CA GLU A 207 10.95 -15.07 -3.53
C GLU A 207 10.10 -15.76 -2.46
N ILE A 208 9.92 -15.12 -1.30
CA ILE A 208 9.19 -15.68 -0.16
C ILE A 208 7.67 -15.44 -0.25
N CYS A 209 7.22 -14.59 -1.15
CA CYS A 209 5.81 -14.26 -1.31
C CYS A 209 5.03 -15.44 -1.93
N PRO A 210 4.14 -16.11 -1.19
CA PRO A 210 3.48 -17.33 -1.68
C PRO A 210 2.47 -17.06 -2.79
N THR A 211 2.03 -15.80 -2.94
CA THR A 211 1.03 -15.38 -3.93
C THR A 211 1.65 -14.65 -5.12
N VAL A 212 2.98 -14.53 -5.16
CA VAL A 212 3.71 -13.76 -6.19
C VAL A 212 3.18 -12.34 -6.35
N ALA A 213 2.71 -11.75 -5.26
CA ALA A 213 2.14 -10.38 -5.26
C ALA A 213 3.23 -9.29 -5.23
N ILE A 214 4.47 -9.66 -4.86
CA ILE A 214 5.61 -8.75 -4.85
C ILE A 214 6.39 -8.97 -6.14
N LEU A 215 6.43 -7.94 -6.95
CA LEU A 215 7.12 -7.97 -8.22
C LEU A 215 8.37 -7.09 -8.15
N LYS A 216 9.41 -7.57 -8.81
CA LYS A 216 10.66 -6.87 -8.99
C LYS A 216 10.66 -6.29 -10.41
N ASP A 217 10.91 -5.01 -10.54
CA ASP A 217 11.07 -4.36 -11.81
C ASP A 217 12.50 -3.77 -11.90
N ASP A 218 13.33 -4.38 -12.73
CA ASP A 218 14.73 -3.98 -12.89
C ASP A 218 14.88 -2.71 -13.74
N GLU A 219 13.88 -2.38 -14.55
CA GLU A 219 13.87 -1.21 -15.42
C GLU A 219 13.35 0.04 -14.71
N ASN A 220 12.45 -0.16 -13.73
CA ASN A 220 11.87 0.93 -12.95
C ASN A 220 11.96 0.61 -11.45
N LYS A 221 12.98 1.15 -10.80
CA LYS A 221 13.29 0.90 -9.37
C LYS A 221 12.78 1.99 -8.42
N HIS A 222 11.89 2.86 -8.90
CA HIS A 222 11.29 3.93 -8.10
C HIS A 222 10.23 3.46 -7.14
#